data_f7e4f3576503ed2903cbdc20240cc735
#
_entry.id   f7e4f3576503ed2903cbdc20240cc735
#
_cell.length_a   1.000
_cell.length_b   1.000
_cell.length_c   1.000
_cell.angle_alpha   90.00
_cell.angle_beta   90.00
_cell.angle_gamma   90.00
#
_symmetry.space_group_name_H-M   'P 1'
#
loop_
_entity.id
_entity.type
_entity.pdbx_description
1 polymer ?
#
loop_
_entity_poly.entity_id
_entity_poly.type
_entity_poly.pdbx_seq_one_letter_code
_entity_poly.pdbx_strand_id
1 'polypeptide(L)'
;MKVKILFVAALLLGAFSSCAAKNDRVILGDERFDQYLPLLEGKRVAILSNQTGIVGDVSKGAKVPAGKTVTDQEALIPFGTPAVEGGNIEYGPHLLDVLIEKGVNVTAIFSPEHGFRGIADAGEHVSSSVDEQTGVPILSLYGGGSNYPSEESMGKFDVLVFDIQDVGLRYYTYYITMKKLMDACAEYGKRFIVLDRPNPNGFYVDGPNLDMQYKSGVGALPICMNHGMTLGELALMINGEGWLKDGRKVDLTVVPCLNYTHQTKYTLLLAPSPNIKDMKAVYLYSSTCFFEGTVASLGRGTSFPFEAYGHPAMTGCDFKFTPRSVPGAKNPPLLDQECNGVDLRGKKLEDIWKEQVNMDYIVDAYNKANMGDSLFTRFFEKLIGQGYVREMIEAGATGAEIKARWADDISEFKKARKPYLLYAE
;
A
#
# COMPACT_ATOMS: atom_id res chain seq x y z
N MET A 1 4.38 76.03 37.97
CA MET A 1 3.77 74.98 37.18
C MET A 1 4.75 73.81 37.13
N LYS A 2 4.60 72.78 37.94
CA LYS A 2 5.49 71.60 37.97
C LYS A 2 4.75 70.41 37.43
N VAL A 3 5.22 69.91 36.28
CA VAL A 3 4.71 68.71 35.65
C VAL A 3 5.36 67.49 36.34
N LYS A 4 4.56 66.63 36.92
CA LYS A 4 5.00 65.34 37.45
C LYS A 4 4.97 64.30 36.36
N ILE A 5 6.12 63.74 36.03
CA ILE A 5 6.27 62.59 35.15
C ILE A 5 6.08 61.34 35.99
N LEU A 6 5.05 60.53 35.64
CA LEU A 6 4.80 59.22 36.27
C LEU A 6 5.52 58.16 35.44
N PHE A 7 6.48 57.48 36.06
CA PHE A 7 7.11 56.28 35.49
C PHE A 7 6.18 55.06 35.76
N VAL A 8 5.68 54.46 34.68
CA VAL A 8 5.01 53.19 34.75
C VAL A 8 6.05 52.11 34.45
N ALA A 9 6.38 51.32 35.45
CA ALA A 9 7.23 50.13 35.31
C ALA A 9 6.39 49.00 34.68
N ALA A 10 6.68 48.64 33.44
CA ALA A 10 6.14 47.46 32.82
C ALA A 10 6.87 46.23 33.31
N LEU A 11 6.22 45.39 34.11
CA LEU A 11 6.67 44.04 34.43
C LEU A 11 6.56 43.17 33.18
N LEU A 12 7.68 42.79 32.61
CA LEU A 12 7.80 41.73 31.64
C LEU A 12 7.64 40.38 32.35
N LEU A 13 6.43 39.83 32.33
CA LEU A 13 6.19 38.40 32.60
C LEU A 13 6.75 37.61 31.45
N GLY A 14 7.94 37.05 31.62
CA GLY A 14 8.49 36.05 30.73
C GLY A 14 7.61 34.80 30.75
N ALA A 15 6.83 34.61 29.71
CA ALA A 15 6.17 33.33 29.44
C ALA A 15 7.26 32.31 29.09
N PHE A 16 7.67 31.50 30.06
CA PHE A 16 8.38 30.26 29.80
C PHE A 16 7.40 29.35 29.04
N SER A 17 7.47 29.42 27.73
CA SER A 17 6.85 28.40 26.86
C SER A 17 7.60 27.11 27.11
N SER A 18 7.02 26.24 27.96
CA SER A 18 7.46 24.87 28.11
C SER A 18 7.33 24.24 26.70
N CYS A 19 8.46 24.07 26.04
CA CYS A 19 8.58 23.22 24.88
C CYS A 19 8.39 21.78 25.36
N ALA A 20 7.14 21.35 25.57
CA ALA A 20 6.84 19.94 25.60
C ALA A 20 7.37 19.39 24.28
N ALA A 21 8.28 18.43 24.31
CA ALA A 21 8.77 17.73 23.15
C ALA A 21 7.52 17.25 22.38
N LYS A 22 7.27 17.86 21.20
CA LYS A 22 6.21 17.42 20.30
C LYS A 22 6.51 15.96 20.01
N ASN A 23 5.56 15.12 20.31
CA ASN A 23 5.61 13.73 19.91
C ASN A 23 5.41 13.72 18.39
N ASP A 24 6.53 13.75 17.64
CA ASP A 24 6.52 13.93 16.17
C ASP A 24 6.14 12.64 15.41
N ARG A 25 5.72 11.58 16.13
CA ARG A 25 5.28 10.37 15.46
C ARG A 25 3.99 10.61 14.66
N VAL A 26 3.87 9.92 13.55
CA VAL A 26 2.61 9.84 12.83
C VAL A 26 1.56 9.16 13.69
N ILE A 27 0.37 9.76 13.78
CA ILE A 27 -0.81 9.18 14.41
C ILE A 27 -1.72 8.71 13.28
N LEU A 28 -2.05 7.43 13.26
CA LEU A 28 -2.87 6.83 12.21
C LEU A 28 -4.35 7.21 12.35
N GLY A 29 -5.11 7.08 11.28
CA GLY A 29 -6.55 7.33 11.32
C GLY A 29 -7.28 6.41 12.31
N ASP A 30 -6.83 5.17 12.46
CA ASP A 30 -7.39 4.17 13.38
C ASP A 30 -7.20 4.50 14.87
N GLU A 31 -6.20 5.33 15.21
CA GLU A 31 -5.95 5.81 16.57
C GLU A 31 -6.86 7.00 16.97
N ARG A 32 -7.52 7.62 15.99
CA ARG A 32 -8.34 8.82 16.19
C ARG A 32 -9.78 8.46 16.55
N PHE A 33 -9.95 7.72 17.62
CA PHE A 33 -11.24 7.21 18.10
C PHE A 33 -12.31 8.29 18.30
N ASP A 34 -11.90 9.48 18.75
CA ASP A 34 -12.78 10.64 18.92
C ASP A 34 -13.44 11.11 17.61
N GLN A 35 -12.81 10.83 16.46
CA GLN A 35 -13.31 11.24 15.15
C GLN A 35 -14.31 10.25 14.55
N TYR A 36 -14.19 8.95 14.82
CA TYR A 36 -15.01 7.97 14.12
C TYR A 36 -15.93 7.12 15.02
N LEU A 37 -15.62 6.88 16.30
CA LEU A 37 -16.51 6.12 17.18
C LEU A 37 -17.92 6.72 17.30
N PRO A 38 -18.08 8.05 17.38
CA PRO A 38 -19.42 8.64 17.38
C PRO A 38 -20.24 8.35 16.12
N LEU A 39 -19.59 8.09 14.97
CA LEU A 39 -20.24 7.75 13.71
C LEU A 39 -20.71 6.28 13.68
N LEU A 40 -20.20 5.45 14.57
CA LEU A 40 -20.50 4.02 14.69
C LEU A 40 -21.56 3.73 15.77
N GLU A 41 -21.90 4.70 16.61
CA GLU A 41 -22.81 4.52 17.74
C GLU A 41 -24.20 4.05 17.26
N GLY A 42 -24.66 2.91 17.80
CA GLY A 42 -25.95 2.32 17.46
C GLY A 42 -26.04 1.73 16.04
N LYS A 43 -24.92 1.62 15.31
CA LYS A 43 -24.86 1.07 13.95
C LYS A 43 -24.36 -0.37 13.96
N ARG A 44 -24.80 -1.15 12.95
CA ARG A 44 -24.17 -2.39 12.58
C ARG A 44 -22.96 -2.04 11.69
N VAL A 45 -21.78 -2.49 12.07
CA VAL A 45 -20.54 -2.09 11.43
C VAL A 45 -19.95 -3.28 10.69
N ALA A 46 -19.58 -3.10 9.43
CA ALA A 46 -18.67 -3.99 8.72
C ALA A 46 -17.28 -3.36 8.70
N ILE A 47 -16.24 -4.21 8.69
CA ILE A 47 -14.86 -3.76 8.46
C ILE A 47 -14.32 -4.36 7.17
N LEU A 48 -13.54 -3.58 6.40
CA LEU A 48 -12.66 -4.09 5.36
C LEU A 48 -11.23 -3.88 5.85
N SER A 49 -10.59 -4.96 6.24
CA SER A 49 -9.25 -4.93 6.81
C SER A 49 -8.50 -6.23 6.52
N ASN A 50 -7.21 -6.23 6.78
CA ASN A 50 -6.34 -7.39 6.73
C ASN A 50 -5.35 -7.35 7.90
N GLN A 51 -4.31 -8.18 7.87
CA GLN A 51 -3.28 -8.26 8.92
C GLN A 51 -2.63 -6.91 9.28
N THR A 52 -2.68 -5.92 8.38
CA THR A 52 -2.08 -4.60 8.62
C THR A 52 -2.94 -3.67 9.46
N GLY A 53 -4.21 -4.03 9.72
CA GLY A 53 -5.15 -3.26 10.55
C GLY A 53 -4.82 -3.32 12.04
N ILE A 54 -3.56 -3.09 12.40
CA ILE A 54 -3.09 -3.00 13.79
C ILE A 54 -3.20 -1.55 14.24
N VAL A 55 -3.88 -1.34 15.36
CA VAL A 55 -4.11 0.01 15.91
C VAL A 55 -2.86 0.54 16.58
N GLY A 56 -2.46 1.71 16.14
CA GLY A 56 -1.41 2.49 16.77
C GLY A 56 0.01 2.11 16.40
N ASP A 57 0.94 2.66 17.20
CA ASP A 57 2.37 2.47 17.02
C ASP A 57 2.81 1.11 17.57
N VAL A 58 2.91 0.11 16.71
CA VAL A 58 3.38 -1.23 17.03
C VAL A 58 4.82 -1.23 17.58
N SER A 59 5.61 -0.16 17.32
CA SER A 59 6.99 -0.06 17.78
C SER A 59 7.12 -0.07 19.31
N LYS A 60 6.09 0.27 20.05
CA LYS A 60 6.07 0.26 21.52
C LYS A 60 5.73 -1.07 22.16
N GLY A 61 5.11 -1.99 21.42
CA GLY A 61 4.73 -3.33 21.90
C GLY A 61 5.58 -4.46 21.34
N ALA A 62 6.28 -4.23 20.23
CA ALA A 62 7.10 -5.26 19.60
C ALA A 62 8.34 -5.55 20.44
N LYS A 63 8.36 -6.69 21.11
CA LYS A 63 9.62 -7.24 21.67
C LYS A 63 10.45 -7.75 20.49
N VAL A 64 11.37 -6.90 20.04
CA VAL A 64 12.35 -7.28 19.03
C VAL A 64 13.26 -8.36 19.60
N PRO A 65 13.59 -9.44 18.86
CA PRO A 65 14.55 -10.43 19.30
C PRO A 65 15.86 -9.78 19.75
N ALA A 66 16.46 -10.31 20.83
CA ALA A 66 17.71 -9.77 21.37
C ALA A 66 18.78 -9.64 20.28
N GLY A 67 19.29 -8.41 20.07
CA GLY A 67 20.30 -8.09 19.07
C GLY A 67 19.79 -7.43 17.79
N LYS A 68 18.46 -7.23 17.62
CA LYS A 68 17.90 -6.42 16.53
C LYS A 68 17.19 -5.21 17.11
N THR A 69 17.42 -4.03 16.56
CA THR A 69 16.71 -2.80 16.91
C THR A 69 15.67 -2.49 15.85
N VAL A 70 14.52 -1.92 16.26
CA VAL A 70 13.44 -1.47 15.35
C VAL A 70 13.93 -0.38 14.39
N THR A 71 15.09 0.20 14.67
CA THR A 71 15.78 1.17 13.80
C THR A 71 16.57 0.53 12.66
N ASP A 72 16.82 -0.79 12.71
CA ASP A 72 17.38 -1.49 11.56
C ASP A 72 16.27 -1.63 10.53
N GLN A 73 16.35 -0.84 9.47
CA GLN A 73 15.38 -0.71 8.35
C GLN A 73 15.08 -2.04 7.62
N GLU A 74 15.60 -3.14 8.10
CA GLU A 74 15.48 -4.48 7.53
C GLU A 74 14.36 -5.33 8.14
N ALA A 75 13.71 -4.88 9.22
CA ALA A 75 12.78 -5.74 9.95
C ALA A 75 11.33 -5.34 9.80
N LEU A 76 10.80 -5.41 8.58
CA LEU A 76 9.38 -5.73 8.43
C LEU A 76 9.20 -7.18 8.92
N ILE A 77 8.41 -7.38 9.95
CA ILE A 77 8.15 -8.72 10.46
C ILE A 77 7.20 -9.38 9.47
N PRO A 78 7.63 -10.46 8.76
CA PRO A 78 6.74 -11.18 7.88
C PRO A 78 5.58 -11.72 8.71
N PHE A 79 4.36 -11.44 8.28
CA PHE A 79 3.18 -11.99 8.91
C PHE A 79 3.23 -13.53 8.85
N GLY A 80 2.91 -14.21 9.96
CA GLY A 80 2.98 -15.65 10.04
C GLY A 80 4.40 -16.21 10.28
N THR A 81 5.39 -15.37 10.60
CA THR A 81 6.65 -15.87 11.14
C THR A 81 6.33 -16.52 12.48
N PRO A 82 6.59 -17.84 12.66
CA PRO A 82 6.46 -18.48 13.97
C PRO A 82 7.27 -17.66 14.97
N ALA A 83 6.75 -17.48 16.19
CA ALA A 83 7.52 -16.90 17.27
C ALA A 83 8.89 -17.56 17.30
N VAL A 84 9.95 -16.79 17.09
CA VAL A 84 11.32 -17.30 17.16
C VAL A 84 11.47 -17.80 18.59
N GLU A 85 12.03 -19.00 18.76
CA GLU A 85 12.28 -19.60 20.09
C GLU A 85 12.83 -18.54 21.05
N GLY A 86 12.05 -18.18 22.06
CA GLY A 86 12.44 -17.27 23.14
C GLY A 86 11.86 -15.85 23.12
N GLY A 87 11.00 -15.45 22.16
CA GLY A 87 10.38 -14.13 22.16
C GLY A 87 9.03 -14.10 21.45
N ASN A 88 7.98 -13.75 22.17
CA ASN A 88 6.71 -13.40 21.56
C ASN A 88 6.82 -12.02 20.93
N ILE A 89 6.57 -11.91 19.63
CA ILE A 89 6.32 -10.62 18.99
C ILE A 89 4.87 -10.28 19.33
N GLU A 90 4.67 -9.44 20.33
CA GLU A 90 3.36 -8.90 20.63
C GLU A 90 3.09 -7.77 19.62
N TYR A 91 2.25 -8.06 18.63
CA TYR A 91 1.64 -7.01 17.80
C TYR A 91 0.66 -6.20 18.66
N GLY A 92 0.45 -4.92 18.31
CA GLY A 92 -0.68 -4.17 18.82
C GLY A 92 -2.01 -4.89 18.50
N PRO A 93 -3.10 -4.55 19.18
CA PRO A 93 -4.40 -5.17 18.91
C PRO A 93 -4.88 -4.81 17.50
N HIS A 94 -5.50 -5.77 16.83
CA HIS A 94 -6.15 -5.52 15.54
C HIS A 94 -7.40 -4.62 15.74
N LEU A 95 -7.70 -3.78 14.74
CA LEU A 95 -8.86 -2.88 14.79
C LEU A 95 -10.16 -3.60 15.15
N LEU A 96 -10.38 -4.81 14.65
CA LEU A 96 -11.55 -5.64 15.00
C LEU A 96 -11.68 -5.81 16.51
N ASP A 97 -10.60 -6.22 17.15
CA ASP A 97 -10.59 -6.53 18.59
C ASP A 97 -10.84 -5.25 19.40
N VAL A 98 -10.19 -4.15 18.99
CA VAL A 98 -10.37 -2.83 19.63
C VAL A 98 -11.80 -2.31 19.50
N LEU A 99 -12.41 -2.44 18.32
CA LEU A 99 -13.80 -2.00 18.12
C LEU A 99 -14.77 -2.81 18.98
N ILE A 100 -14.59 -4.11 19.08
CA ILE A 100 -15.42 -4.98 19.94
C ILE A 100 -15.22 -4.60 21.41
N GLU A 101 -14.00 -4.42 21.88
CA GLU A 101 -13.69 -3.99 23.25
C GLU A 101 -14.36 -2.65 23.58
N LYS A 102 -14.43 -1.74 22.60
CA LYS A 102 -15.13 -0.44 22.74
C LYS A 102 -16.65 -0.53 22.60
N GLY A 103 -17.22 -1.74 22.49
CA GLY A 103 -18.66 -1.95 22.43
C GLY A 103 -19.29 -1.66 21.07
N VAL A 104 -18.49 -1.55 19.99
CA VAL A 104 -19.01 -1.40 18.63
C VAL A 104 -19.63 -2.71 18.16
N ASN A 105 -20.83 -2.65 17.59
CA ASN A 105 -21.52 -3.81 17.04
C ASN A 105 -20.95 -4.18 15.65
N VAL A 106 -19.81 -4.91 15.63
CA VAL A 106 -19.21 -5.41 14.39
C VAL A 106 -19.93 -6.66 13.93
N THR A 107 -20.59 -6.61 12.78
CA THR A 107 -21.45 -7.67 12.26
C THR A 107 -20.90 -8.43 11.07
N ALA A 108 -19.86 -7.90 10.44
CA ALA A 108 -19.20 -8.54 9.28
C ALA A 108 -17.77 -8.05 9.08
N ILE A 109 -16.96 -8.91 8.49
CA ILE A 109 -15.60 -8.59 8.01
C ILE A 109 -15.60 -8.85 6.51
N PHE A 110 -15.11 -7.88 5.72
CA PHE A 110 -14.72 -8.11 4.34
C PHE A 110 -13.21 -8.32 4.27
N SER A 111 -12.81 -9.36 3.56
CA SER A 111 -11.40 -9.72 3.40
C SER A 111 -10.91 -9.38 2.01
N PRO A 112 -9.80 -8.63 1.86
CA PRO A 112 -9.17 -8.40 0.57
C PRO A 112 -8.32 -9.60 0.14
N GLU A 113 -7.54 -9.41 -0.93
CA GLU A 113 -6.49 -10.36 -1.33
C GLU A 113 -5.58 -10.70 -0.14
N HIS A 114 -5.08 -11.91 -0.07
CA HIS A 114 -4.31 -12.51 1.03
C HIS A 114 -5.13 -12.85 2.30
N GLY A 115 -6.42 -12.57 2.33
CA GLY A 115 -7.28 -12.92 3.47
C GLY A 115 -7.20 -11.95 4.65
N PHE A 116 -8.12 -12.09 5.60
CA PHE A 116 -8.21 -11.20 6.76
C PHE A 116 -6.98 -11.29 7.69
N ARG A 117 -6.41 -12.47 7.85
CA ARG A 117 -5.21 -12.71 8.68
C ARG A 117 -3.91 -12.77 7.85
N GLY A 118 -3.96 -12.49 6.53
CA GLY A 118 -2.79 -12.31 5.67
C GLY A 118 -1.99 -13.57 5.32
N ILE A 119 -2.59 -14.75 5.43
CA ILE A 119 -1.92 -16.05 5.25
C ILE A 119 -2.14 -16.67 3.85
N ALA A 120 -3.02 -16.11 3.02
CA ALA A 120 -3.31 -16.62 1.69
C ALA A 120 -2.28 -16.16 0.65
N ASP A 121 -1.94 -17.04 -0.31
CA ASP A 121 -1.07 -16.69 -1.45
C ASP A 121 -1.76 -15.67 -2.39
N ALA A 122 -0.98 -14.96 -3.20
CA ALA A 122 -1.51 -14.03 -4.19
C ALA A 122 -2.47 -14.74 -5.16
N GLY A 123 -3.69 -14.20 -5.31
CA GLY A 123 -4.73 -14.78 -6.17
C GLY A 123 -5.44 -16.00 -5.58
N GLU A 124 -5.13 -16.41 -4.35
CA GLU A 124 -5.84 -17.49 -3.67
C GLU A 124 -7.25 -17.05 -3.26
N HIS A 125 -8.25 -17.88 -3.58
CA HIS A 125 -9.64 -17.60 -3.22
C HIS A 125 -9.88 -17.84 -1.72
N VAL A 126 -10.24 -16.78 -1.01
CA VAL A 126 -10.68 -16.85 0.38
C VAL A 126 -12.18 -17.10 0.41
N SER A 127 -12.61 -18.27 0.88
CA SER A 127 -14.02 -18.60 1.10
C SER A 127 -14.58 -17.85 2.32
N SER A 128 -15.91 -17.69 2.37
CA SER A 128 -16.59 -17.16 3.56
C SER A 128 -16.32 -18.08 4.75
N SER A 129 -15.96 -17.49 5.88
CA SER A 129 -15.60 -18.17 7.12
C SER A 129 -16.03 -17.32 8.33
N VAL A 130 -15.62 -17.71 9.50
CA VAL A 130 -15.84 -16.95 10.74
C VAL A 130 -14.47 -16.68 11.34
N ASP A 131 -14.25 -15.48 11.85
CA ASP A 131 -13.04 -15.18 12.61
C ASP A 131 -13.07 -15.96 13.93
N GLU A 132 -12.12 -16.86 14.12
CA GLU A 132 -12.11 -17.82 15.24
C GLU A 132 -12.03 -17.13 16.63
N GLN A 133 -11.43 -15.94 16.69
CA GLN A 133 -11.26 -15.23 17.95
C GLN A 133 -12.52 -14.48 18.38
N THR A 134 -13.23 -13.87 17.42
CA THR A 134 -14.36 -12.98 17.73
C THR A 134 -15.72 -13.55 17.36
N GLY A 135 -15.76 -14.62 16.55
CA GLY A 135 -17.01 -15.17 16.02
C GLY A 135 -17.66 -14.32 14.92
N VAL A 136 -17.03 -13.21 14.48
CA VAL A 136 -17.58 -12.35 13.44
C VAL A 136 -17.45 -13.00 12.06
N PRO A 137 -18.52 -13.03 11.24
CA PRO A 137 -18.45 -13.63 9.90
C PRO A 137 -17.49 -12.88 8.99
N ILE A 138 -16.62 -13.61 8.30
CA ILE A 138 -15.77 -13.13 7.21
C ILE A 138 -16.49 -13.38 5.90
N LEU A 139 -16.80 -12.30 5.17
CA LEU A 139 -17.50 -12.32 3.89
C LEU A 139 -16.49 -12.21 2.76
N SER A 140 -16.51 -13.18 1.84
CA SER A 140 -15.65 -13.14 0.68
C SER A 140 -16.14 -12.09 -0.33
N LEU A 141 -15.19 -11.33 -0.89
CA LEU A 141 -15.41 -10.48 -2.07
C LEU A 141 -15.24 -11.24 -3.38
N TYR A 142 -14.77 -12.49 -3.29
CA TYR A 142 -14.44 -13.35 -4.41
C TYR A 142 -15.24 -14.66 -4.30
N GLY A 143 -16.52 -14.63 -4.71
CA GLY A 143 -17.34 -15.82 -4.64
C GLY A 143 -18.59 -15.73 -5.53
N GLY A 144 -19.02 -16.86 -6.09
CA GLY A 144 -20.31 -16.96 -6.81
C GLY A 144 -20.38 -16.30 -8.17
N GLY A 145 -19.24 -16.06 -8.85
CA GLY A 145 -19.23 -15.49 -10.22
C GLY A 145 -19.40 -13.98 -10.28
N SER A 146 -19.55 -13.30 -9.13
CA SER A 146 -19.57 -11.84 -9.02
C SER A 146 -18.38 -11.36 -8.20
N ASN A 147 -17.71 -10.31 -8.67
CA ASN A 147 -16.66 -9.62 -7.93
C ASN A 147 -17.23 -8.53 -6.99
N TYR A 148 -18.53 -8.59 -6.68
CA TYR A 148 -19.22 -7.64 -5.81
C TYR A 148 -19.92 -8.38 -4.68
N PRO A 149 -20.07 -7.73 -3.48
CA PRO A 149 -20.84 -8.29 -2.38
C PRO A 149 -22.30 -8.55 -2.79
N SER A 150 -22.89 -9.62 -2.25
CA SER A 150 -24.31 -9.90 -2.46
C SER A 150 -25.19 -8.92 -1.69
N GLU A 151 -26.46 -8.77 -2.10
CA GLU A 151 -27.47 -7.99 -1.36
C GLU A 151 -27.60 -8.47 0.09
N GLU A 152 -27.56 -9.79 0.31
CA GLU A 152 -27.55 -10.38 1.65
C GLU A 152 -26.38 -9.86 2.50
N SER A 153 -25.17 -9.83 1.92
CA SER A 153 -23.97 -9.32 2.59
C SER A 153 -24.11 -7.83 2.91
N MET A 154 -24.64 -7.03 1.95
CA MET A 154 -24.89 -5.59 2.14
C MET A 154 -25.99 -5.31 3.16
N GLY A 155 -26.92 -6.23 3.38
CA GLY A 155 -27.96 -6.14 4.40
C GLY A 155 -27.47 -6.32 5.84
N LYS A 156 -26.24 -6.82 6.03
CA LYS A 156 -25.69 -7.14 7.36
C LYS A 156 -25.17 -5.93 8.13
N PHE A 157 -24.93 -4.79 7.49
CA PHE A 157 -24.35 -3.61 8.13
C PHE A 157 -24.97 -2.29 7.65
N ASP A 158 -24.69 -1.23 8.35
CA ASP A 158 -25.13 0.16 8.07
C ASP A 158 -23.94 1.05 7.68
N VAL A 159 -22.76 0.79 8.25
CA VAL A 159 -21.51 1.53 8.05
C VAL A 159 -20.40 0.54 7.75
N LEU A 160 -19.56 0.85 6.76
CA LEU A 160 -18.35 0.11 6.48
C LEU A 160 -17.12 0.95 6.86
N VAL A 161 -16.22 0.37 7.64
CA VAL A 161 -14.93 0.95 8.03
C VAL A 161 -13.84 0.27 7.23
N PHE A 162 -13.03 1.05 6.52
CA PHE A 162 -11.86 0.61 5.77
C PHE A 162 -10.59 0.93 6.55
N ASP A 163 -9.73 -0.08 6.76
CA ASP A 163 -8.45 0.06 7.44
C ASP A 163 -7.44 -0.94 6.89
N ILE A 164 -6.66 -0.53 5.89
CA ILE A 164 -5.61 -1.35 5.25
C ILE A 164 -4.40 -0.48 4.93
N GLN A 165 -3.19 -0.98 5.22
CA GLN A 165 -1.94 -0.36 4.78
C GLN A 165 -1.69 -0.68 3.30
N ASP A 166 -1.49 0.36 2.50
CA ASP A 166 -1.13 0.30 1.10
C ASP A 166 0.32 0.77 0.89
N VAL A 167 0.86 0.57 -0.31
CA VAL A 167 2.22 1.01 -0.68
C VAL A 167 2.23 2.11 -1.76
N GLY A 168 1.05 2.60 -2.16
CA GLY A 168 0.89 3.77 -3.03
C GLY A 168 1.13 3.53 -4.51
N LEU A 169 0.97 2.30 -4.98
CA LEU A 169 1.24 1.93 -6.38
C LEU A 169 -0.03 1.37 -7.04
N ARG A 170 -0.30 1.79 -8.29
CA ARG A 170 -1.51 1.40 -9.04
C ARG A 170 -1.73 -0.10 -9.13
N TYR A 171 -0.68 -0.89 -9.27
CA TYR A 171 -0.74 -2.33 -9.35
C TYR A 171 -0.75 -3.04 -7.98
N TYR A 172 -0.73 -2.27 -6.87
CA TYR A 172 -1.00 -2.77 -5.52
C TYR A 172 -2.49 -2.61 -5.23
N THR A 173 -3.25 -3.70 -5.21
CA THR A 173 -4.67 -3.71 -5.61
C THR A 173 -5.70 -3.41 -4.52
N TYR A 174 -5.28 -3.02 -3.32
CA TYR A 174 -6.22 -2.73 -2.22
C TYR A 174 -7.16 -1.56 -2.52
N TYR A 175 -6.71 -0.56 -3.28
CA TYR A 175 -7.60 0.52 -3.74
C TYR A 175 -8.72 0.01 -4.67
N ILE A 176 -8.49 -1.07 -5.43
CA ILE A 176 -9.51 -1.67 -6.30
C ILE A 176 -10.59 -2.33 -5.44
N THR A 177 -10.17 -3.03 -4.37
CA THR A 177 -11.08 -3.62 -3.38
C THR A 177 -11.87 -2.53 -2.66
N MET A 178 -11.21 -1.44 -2.24
CA MET A 178 -11.85 -0.27 -1.65
C MET A 178 -12.91 0.30 -2.59
N LYS A 179 -12.55 0.56 -3.85
CA LYS A 179 -13.48 1.08 -4.86
C LYS A 179 -14.71 0.18 -5.05
N LYS A 180 -14.53 -1.14 -5.13
CA LYS A 180 -15.65 -2.09 -5.27
C LYS A 180 -16.64 -1.98 -4.10
N LEU A 181 -16.14 -1.85 -2.88
CA LEU A 181 -17.00 -1.67 -1.71
C LEU A 181 -17.59 -0.27 -1.63
N MET A 182 -16.88 0.77 -2.08
CA MET A 182 -17.47 2.10 -2.25
C MET A 182 -18.60 2.08 -3.26
N ASP A 183 -18.45 1.37 -4.39
CA ASP A 183 -19.52 1.16 -5.39
C ASP A 183 -20.76 0.50 -4.75
N ALA A 184 -20.55 -0.59 -4.00
CA ALA A 184 -21.64 -1.30 -3.33
C ALA A 184 -22.29 -0.43 -2.25
N CYS A 185 -21.50 0.29 -1.44
CA CYS A 185 -22.04 1.20 -0.43
C CYS A 185 -22.85 2.34 -1.05
N ALA A 186 -22.41 2.90 -2.18
CA ALA A 186 -23.18 3.91 -2.92
C ALA A 186 -24.52 3.35 -3.46
N GLU A 187 -24.51 2.11 -3.94
CA GLU A 187 -25.72 1.43 -4.47
C GLU A 187 -26.75 1.17 -3.36
N TYR A 188 -26.30 0.71 -2.19
CA TYR A 188 -27.16 0.31 -1.09
C TYR A 188 -27.34 1.40 -0.02
N GLY A 189 -26.89 2.64 -0.27
CA GLY A 189 -27.02 3.76 0.65
C GLY A 189 -26.30 3.58 2.00
N LYS A 190 -25.16 2.88 1.99
CA LYS A 190 -24.33 2.66 3.19
C LYS A 190 -23.26 3.74 3.32
N ARG A 191 -22.93 4.12 4.55
CA ARG A 191 -21.78 4.99 4.84
C ARG A 191 -20.47 4.23 4.70
N PHE A 192 -19.44 4.91 4.16
CA PHE A 192 -18.09 4.39 4.02
C PHE A 192 -17.11 5.29 4.79
N ILE A 193 -16.35 4.71 5.72
CA ILE A 193 -15.36 5.42 6.53
C ILE A 193 -13.99 4.86 6.21
N VAL A 194 -13.04 5.72 5.83
CA VAL A 194 -11.64 5.35 5.65
C VAL A 194 -10.85 5.84 6.86
N LEU A 195 -10.22 4.94 7.58
CA LEU A 195 -9.21 5.23 8.58
C LEU A 195 -7.88 5.28 7.85
N ASP A 196 -7.40 6.51 7.58
CA ASP A 196 -6.30 6.68 6.64
C ASP A 196 -4.95 6.27 7.23
N ARG A 197 -4.05 5.79 6.34
CA ARG A 197 -2.70 5.35 6.68
C ARG A 197 -1.69 6.01 5.76
N PRO A 198 -0.45 6.28 6.25
CA PRO A 198 0.60 6.87 5.44
C PRO A 198 0.91 6.04 4.19
N ASN A 199 1.20 6.73 3.09
CA ASN A 199 1.77 6.11 1.91
C ASN A 199 3.30 6.17 2.00
N PRO A 200 4.02 5.04 2.08
CA PRO A 200 5.48 5.03 2.13
C PRO A 200 6.13 5.61 0.86
N ASN A 201 5.44 5.51 -0.28
CA ASN A 201 5.82 6.09 -1.57
C ASN A 201 5.11 7.43 -1.87
N GLY A 202 4.57 8.11 -0.85
CA GLY A 202 3.80 9.35 -1.01
C GLY A 202 4.60 10.55 -1.51
N PHE A 203 5.93 10.51 -1.39
CA PHE A 203 6.83 11.65 -1.63
C PHE A 203 7.10 11.94 -3.11
N TYR A 204 6.56 11.16 -4.04
CA TYR A 204 6.70 11.40 -5.48
C TYR A 204 5.49 10.88 -6.27
N VAL A 205 5.34 11.39 -7.48
CA VAL A 205 4.43 10.88 -8.51
C VAL A 205 5.27 10.52 -9.71
N ASP A 206 5.14 9.29 -10.21
CA ASP A 206 5.92 8.82 -11.36
C ASP A 206 5.17 7.72 -12.14
N GLY A 207 5.63 7.49 -13.36
CA GLY A 207 5.04 6.53 -14.28
C GLY A 207 3.83 7.09 -15.03
N PRO A 208 3.43 6.46 -16.12
CA PRO A 208 2.34 6.92 -16.96
C PRO A 208 0.98 6.74 -16.29
N ASN A 209 0.01 7.57 -16.67
CA ASN A 209 -1.40 7.31 -16.41
C ASN A 209 -1.81 6.00 -17.09
N LEU A 210 -2.75 5.28 -16.46
CA LEU A 210 -3.34 4.11 -17.07
C LEU A 210 -4.16 4.51 -18.29
N ASP A 211 -3.77 4.04 -19.48
CA ASP A 211 -4.67 4.01 -20.61
C ASP A 211 -5.74 2.94 -20.34
N MET A 212 -7.00 3.37 -20.34
CA MET A 212 -8.13 2.54 -19.93
C MET A 212 -8.38 1.33 -20.83
N GLN A 213 -7.75 1.25 -22.02
CA GLN A 213 -7.74 0.02 -22.81
C GLN A 213 -7.02 -1.15 -22.10
N TYR A 214 -6.06 -0.83 -21.21
CA TYR A 214 -5.32 -1.81 -20.39
C TYR A 214 -5.94 -2.03 -19.00
N LYS A 215 -7.14 -1.49 -18.76
CA LYS A 215 -7.87 -1.72 -17.50
C LYS A 215 -7.93 -3.20 -17.17
N SER A 216 -7.61 -3.53 -15.91
CA SER A 216 -7.50 -4.92 -15.44
C SER A 216 -7.62 -5.02 -13.92
N GLY A 217 -7.41 -6.23 -13.39
CA GLY A 217 -7.31 -6.46 -11.95
C GLY A 217 -6.09 -5.80 -11.27
N VAL A 218 -5.10 -5.33 -12.03
CA VAL A 218 -3.91 -4.63 -11.53
C VAL A 218 -3.83 -3.16 -11.96
N GLY A 219 -4.93 -2.63 -12.49
CA GLY A 219 -5.05 -1.22 -12.88
C GLY A 219 -6.48 -0.91 -13.27
N ALA A 220 -7.21 -0.19 -12.41
CA ALA A 220 -8.64 0.05 -12.58
C ALA A 220 -9.03 1.52 -12.80
N LEU A 221 -8.12 2.45 -12.55
CA LEU A 221 -8.36 3.89 -12.58
C LEU A 221 -7.32 4.61 -13.43
N PRO A 222 -7.68 5.76 -14.07
CA PRO A 222 -6.77 6.56 -14.88
C PRO A 222 -5.83 7.38 -14.00
N ILE A 223 -4.95 6.72 -13.26
CA ILE A 223 -3.98 7.32 -12.34
C ILE A 223 -2.56 6.91 -12.72
N CYS A 224 -1.58 7.71 -12.30
CA CYS A 224 -0.16 7.37 -12.45
C CYS A 224 0.18 6.08 -11.70
N MET A 225 1.24 5.41 -12.15
CA MET A 225 1.73 4.18 -11.50
C MET A 225 2.03 4.38 -10.03
N ASN A 226 2.86 5.35 -9.69
CA ASN A 226 2.98 5.88 -8.35
C ASN A 226 2.15 7.16 -8.27
N HIS A 227 1.03 7.09 -7.58
CA HIS A 227 0.07 8.19 -7.52
C HIS A 227 0.39 9.21 -6.41
N GLY A 228 1.30 8.89 -5.49
CA GLY A 228 1.70 9.79 -4.41
C GLY A 228 0.55 10.22 -3.50
N MET A 229 -0.51 9.44 -3.36
CA MET A 229 -1.67 9.70 -2.50
C MET A 229 -1.81 8.61 -1.45
N THR A 230 -2.41 8.93 -0.31
CA THR A 230 -2.91 7.91 0.63
C THR A 230 -4.19 7.28 0.08
N LEU A 231 -4.64 6.17 0.67
CA LEU A 231 -5.93 5.58 0.28
C LEU A 231 -7.11 6.46 0.66
N GLY A 232 -7.01 7.25 1.74
CA GLY A 232 -8.03 8.24 2.09
C GLY A 232 -8.16 9.33 1.03
N GLU A 233 -7.05 9.88 0.57
CA GLU A 233 -7.03 10.87 -0.52
C GLU A 233 -7.55 10.27 -1.83
N LEU A 234 -7.13 9.04 -2.15
CA LEU A 234 -7.61 8.34 -3.36
C LEU A 234 -9.11 8.04 -3.28
N ALA A 235 -9.65 7.70 -2.10
CA ALA A 235 -11.10 7.54 -1.90
C ALA A 235 -11.86 8.85 -2.17
N LEU A 236 -11.32 9.99 -1.70
CA LEU A 236 -11.87 11.31 -2.00
C LEU A 236 -11.86 11.59 -3.50
N MET A 237 -10.76 11.27 -4.19
CA MET A 237 -10.65 11.45 -5.63
C MET A 237 -11.62 10.54 -6.39
N ILE A 238 -11.71 9.25 -6.05
CA ILE A 238 -12.66 8.30 -6.64
C ILE A 238 -14.09 8.84 -6.54
N ASN A 239 -14.46 9.30 -5.34
CA ASN A 239 -15.78 9.86 -5.08
C ASN A 239 -15.97 11.21 -5.79
N GLY A 240 -14.97 12.08 -5.76
CA GLY A 240 -14.99 13.41 -6.37
C GLY A 240 -15.11 13.38 -7.89
N GLU A 241 -14.27 12.61 -8.56
CA GLU A 241 -14.21 12.47 -10.02
C GLU A 241 -15.39 11.65 -10.59
N GLY A 242 -16.25 11.07 -9.74
CA GLY A 242 -17.38 10.25 -10.19
C GLY A 242 -16.93 8.91 -10.80
N TRP A 243 -15.84 8.34 -10.31
CA TRP A 243 -15.32 7.06 -10.81
C TRP A 243 -16.05 5.84 -10.22
N LEU A 244 -17.03 6.05 -9.36
CA LEU A 244 -17.95 5.00 -8.94
C LEU A 244 -18.90 4.65 -10.08
N LYS A 245 -19.48 3.44 -10.02
CA LYS A 245 -20.41 2.92 -11.03
C LYS A 245 -21.56 3.91 -11.26
N ASP A 246 -21.85 4.19 -12.50
CA ASP A 246 -22.91 5.12 -12.95
C ASP A 246 -22.72 6.56 -12.42
N GLY A 247 -21.49 6.97 -12.05
CA GLY A 247 -21.20 8.29 -11.50
C GLY A 247 -21.80 8.53 -10.11
N ARG A 248 -22.21 7.48 -9.40
CA ARG A 248 -22.79 7.58 -8.05
C ARG A 248 -21.78 8.20 -7.08
N LYS A 249 -22.28 8.65 -5.95
CA LYS A 249 -21.50 9.14 -4.81
C LYS A 249 -21.83 8.30 -3.59
N VAL A 250 -20.80 7.97 -2.80
CA VAL A 250 -20.98 7.32 -1.50
C VAL A 250 -20.90 8.35 -0.38
N ASP A 251 -21.66 8.15 0.71
CA ASP A 251 -21.50 8.91 1.97
C ASP A 251 -20.13 8.55 2.57
N LEU A 252 -19.10 9.33 2.20
CA LEU A 252 -17.69 9.08 2.51
C LEU A 252 -17.22 9.98 3.65
N THR A 253 -16.57 9.37 4.64
CA THR A 253 -15.80 10.07 5.67
C THR A 253 -14.35 9.53 5.64
N VAL A 254 -13.37 10.43 5.59
CA VAL A 254 -11.96 10.07 5.75
C VAL A 254 -11.45 10.60 7.09
N VAL A 255 -10.89 9.74 7.91
CA VAL A 255 -10.23 10.11 9.17
C VAL A 255 -8.73 10.20 8.89
N PRO A 256 -8.17 11.41 8.75
CA PRO A 256 -6.78 11.58 8.32
C PRO A 256 -5.79 11.25 9.43
N CYS A 257 -4.57 10.92 9.06
CA CYS A 257 -3.42 10.85 9.96
C CYS A 257 -3.07 12.23 10.53
N LEU A 258 -2.38 12.26 11.68
CA LEU A 258 -1.72 13.47 12.17
C LEU A 258 -0.21 13.33 12.05
N ASN A 259 0.48 14.47 11.96
CA ASN A 259 1.94 14.55 11.84
C ASN A 259 2.51 13.80 10.62
N TYR A 260 1.71 13.63 9.58
CA TYR A 260 2.09 13.07 8.30
C TYR A 260 2.08 14.15 7.22
N THR A 261 3.05 14.11 6.32
CA THR A 261 3.10 14.85 5.07
C THR A 261 3.51 13.92 3.96
N HIS A 262 3.31 14.30 2.72
CA HIS A 262 3.78 13.49 1.60
C HIS A 262 5.32 13.32 1.59
N GLN A 263 6.09 14.21 2.23
CA GLN A 263 7.55 14.08 2.34
C GLN A 263 8.00 13.09 3.43
N THR A 264 7.09 12.62 4.28
CA THR A 264 7.41 11.68 5.35
C THR A 264 7.85 10.33 4.79
N LYS A 265 9.06 9.90 5.09
CA LYS A 265 9.56 8.55 4.80
C LYS A 265 9.03 7.60 5.85
N TYR A 266 7.80 7.17 5.67
CA TYR A 266 7.12 6.31 6.64
C TYR A 266 7.60 4.87 6.53
N THR A 267 8.07 4.33 7.64
CA THR A 267 8.45 2.91 7.74
C THR A 267 7.20 2.11 8.11
N LEU A 268 6.86 1.11 7.31
CA LEU A 268 5.77 0.19 7.61
C LEU A 268 6.14 -0.65 8.83
N LEU A 269 5.14 -0.99 9.62
CA LEU A 269 5.32 -1.80 10.83
C LEU A 269 5.24 -3.30 10.52
N LEU A 270 4.37 -3.66 9.59
CA LEU A 270 4.14 -5.03 9.14
C LEU A 270 4.38 -5.14 7.64
N ALA A 271 4.79 -6.32 7.20
CA ALA A 271 4.85 -6.64 5.78
C ALA A 271 3.45 -6.48 5.16
N PRO A 272 3.29 -5.62 4.14
CA PRO A 272 1.99 -5.36 3.54
C PRO A 272 1.47 -6.56 2.73
N SER A 273 2.36 -7.46 2.33
CA SER A 273 2.03 -8.73 1.68
C SER A 273 3.14 -9.77 1.95
N PRO A 274 2.88 -11.08 1.75
CA PRO A 274 3.84 -12.15 2.03
C PRO A 274 5.17 -12.04 1.26
N ASN A 275 5.18 -11.34 0.13
CA ASN A 275 6.35 -11.19 -0.72
C ASN A 275 7.03 -9.81 -0.66
N ILE A 276 6.47 -8.85 0.06
CA ILE A 276 7.12 -7.56 0.35
C ILE A 276 7.59 -7.62 1.81
N LYS A 277 8.85 -8.00 2.02
CA LYS A 277 9.33 -8.43 3.34
C LYS A 277 10.08 -7.35 4.11
N ASP A 278 10.47 -6.26 3.46
CA ASP A 278 11.19 -5.14 4.05
C ASP A 278 10.92 -3.82 3.30
N MET A 279 11.42 -2.72 3.84
CA MET A 279 11.23 -1.39 3.25
C MET A 279 11.96 -1.22 1.92
N LYS A 280 13.06 -1.93 1.69
CA LYS A 280 13.76 -1.87 0.40
C LYS A 280 12.89 -2.48 -0.70
N ALA A 281 12.28 -3.64 -0.43
CA ALA A 281 11.30 -4.25 -1.33
C ALA A 281 10.11 -3.32 -1.59
N VAL A 282 9.58 -2.61 -0.56
CA VAL A 282 8.51 -1.61 -0.73
C VAL A 282 8.88 -0.54 -1.75
N TYR A 283 10.09 0.00 -1.68
CA TYR A 283 10.53 1.05 -2.61
C TYR A 283 10.92 0.51 -3.98
N LEU A 284 11.61 -0.63 -4.05
CA LEU A 284 11.99 -1.27 -5.31
C LEU A 284 10.79 -1.82 -6.08
N TYR A 285 9.69 -2.14 -5.39
CA TYR A 285 8.47 -2.64 -6.01
C TYR A 285 7.94 -1.74 -7.12
N SER A 286 8.11 -0.42 -7.01
CA SER A 286 7.76 0.55 -8.05
C SER A 286 8.42 0.26 -9.41
N SER A 287 9.60 -0.37 -9.40
CA SER A 287 10.40 -0.64 -10.59
C SER A 287 10.50 -2.13 -10.93
N THR A 288 10.39 -3.00 -9.93
CA THR A 288 10.58 -4.45 -10.12
C THR A 288 9.28 -5.21 -10.35
N CYS A 289 8.12 -4.64 -10.02
CA CYS A 289 6.82 -5.27 -10.29
C CYS A 289 6.60 -5.56 -11.79
N PHE A 290 7.23 -4.80 -12.70
CA PHE A 290 7.10 -5.02 -14.15
C PHE A 290 7.58 -6.40 -14.59
N PHE A 291 8.50 -7.00 -13.86
CA PHE A 291 8.97 -8.36 -14.14
C PHE A 291 7.88 -9.43 -14.03
N GLU A 292 6.78 -9.17 -13.29
CA GLU A 292 5.61 -10.04 -13.31
C GLU A 292 4.94 -10.11 -14.69
N GLY A 293 5.17 -9.10 -15.52
CA GLY A 293 4.76 -9.06 -16.93
C GLY A 293 5.80 -9.66 -17.89
N THR A 294 6.78 -10.40 -17.39
CA THR A 294 7.84 -11.03 -18.19
C THR A 294 7.99 -12.51 -17.84
N VAL A 295 8.86 -13.19 -18.55
CA VAL A 295 9.28 -14.57 -18.22
C VAL A 295 10.45 -14.61 -17.21
N ALA A 296 11.01 -13.45 -16.83
CA ALA A 296 12.07 -13.35 -15.85
C ALA A 296 11.53 -13.45 -14.42
N SER A 297 12.36 -13.90 -13.50
CA SER A 297 12.08 -13.91 -12.07
C SER A 297 12.46 -12.57 -11.44
N LEU A 298 11.64 -12.09 -10.51
CA LEU A 298 11.92 -10.94 -9.64
C LEU A 298 12.26 -11.35 -8.21
N GLY A 299 12.78 -12.57 -8.05
CA GLY A 299 13.18 -13.10 -6.75
C GLY A 299 12.06 -13.75 -5.94
N ARG A 300 10.81 -13.88 -6.44
CA ARG A 300 9.80 -14.72 -5.76
C ARG A 300 10.32 -16.13 -5.58
N GLY A 301 10.05 -16.75 -4.43
CA GLY A 301 10.63 -18.05 -4.09
C GLY A 301 12.04 -17.97 -3.49
N THR A 302 12.53 -16.78 -3.15
CA THR A 302 13.77 -16.52 -2.42
C THR A 302 13.50 -15.77 -1.11
N SER A 303 14.53 -15.45 -0.34
CA SER A 303 14.44 -14.58 0.83
C SER A 303 14.36 -13.09 0.49
N PHE A 304 14.52 -12.70 -0.80
CA PHE A 304 14.63 -11.33 -1.29
C PHE A 304 13.71 -11.04 -2.51
N PRO A 305 12.40 -11.35 -2.46
CA PRO A 305 11.51 -11.03 -3.57
C PRO A 305 11.45 -9.50 -3.78
N PHE A 306 11.42 -9.08 -5.05
CA PHE A 306 11.46 -7.69 -5.52
C PHE A 306 12.81 -6.96 -5.35
N GLU A 307 13.82 -7.63 -4.81
CA GLU A 307 15.16 -7.07 -4.61
C GLU A 307 16.22 -7.69 -5.55
N ALA A 308 15.80 -8.45 -6.51
CA ALA A 308 16.63 -9.01 -7.58
C ALA A 308 15.77 -9.28 -8.81
N TYR A 309 16.41 -9.36 -9.97
CA TYR A 309 15.77 -9.88 -11.18
C TYR A 309 16.73 -10.77 -11.96
N GLY A 310 16.22 -11.75 -12.70
CA GLY A 310 17.07 -12.65 -13.46
C GLY A 310 16.29 -13.67 -14.28
N HIS A 311 17.03 -14.26 -15.23
CA HIS A 311 16.54 -15.33 -16.09
C HIS A 311 17.71 -16.26 -16.46
N PRO A 312 17.50 -17.58 -16.73
CA PRO A 312 18.58 -18.47 -17.16
C PRO A 312 19.33 -18.00 -18.41
N ALA A 313 18.64 -17.31 -19.33
CA ALA A 313 19.24 -16.79 -20.57
C ALA A 313 20.05 -15.50 -20.39
N MET A 314 19.98 -14.80 -19.27
CA MET A 314 20.74 -13.56 -19.08
C MET A 314 22.23 -13.83 -19.05
N THR A 315 23.01 -12.94 -19.71
CA THR A 315 24.47 -13.01 -19.81
C THR A 315 25.12 -11.79 -19.17
N GLY A 316 26.42 -11.90 -18.82
CA GLY A 316 27.14 -10.78 -18.20
C GLY A 316 26.64 -10.42 -16.80
N CYS A 317 26.18 -11.40 -16.04
CA CYS A 317 25.68 -11.24 -14.67
C CYS A 317 26.64 -11.92 -13.69
N ASP A 318 26.97 -11.23 -12.60
CA ASP A 318 27.83 -11.79 -11.53
C ASP A 318 27.01 -12.45 -10.42
N PHE A 319 25.69 -12.26 -10.40
CA PHE A 319 24.77 -12.79 -9.39
C PHE A 319 23.95 -13.93 -9.96
N LYS A 320 23.74 -14.96 -9.11
CA LYS A 320 22.87 -16.09 -9.44
C LYS A 320 21.93 -16.40 -8.29
N PHE A 321 20.74 -16.88 -8.61
CA PHE A 321 19.77 -17.34 -7.63
C PHE A 321 18.85 -18.40 -8.23
N THR A 322 18.22 -19.20 -7.38
CA THR A 322 17.27 -20.23 -7.80
C THR A 322 15.97 -20.08 -7.02
N PRO A 323 14.86 -19.72 -7.66
CA PRO A 323 13.54 -19.71 -7.03
C PRO A 323 13.16 -21.09 -6.50
N ARG A 324 12.62 -21.16 -5.28
CA ARG A 324 12.13 -22.37 -4.62
C ARG A 324 10.68 -22.20 -4.18
N SER A 325 9.97 -23.30 -4.02
CA SER A 325 8.65 -23.28 -3.41
C SER A 325 8.77 -22.92 -1.93
N VAL A 326 8.18 -21.79 -1.55
CA VAL A 326 8.17 -21.28 -0.17
C VAL A 326 6.76 -20.78 0.19
N PRO A 327 6.42 -20.63 1.49
CA PRO A 327 5.18 -19.96 1.89
C PRO A 327 5.08 -18.56 1.25
N GLY A 328 3.91 -18.22 0.71
CA GLY A 328 3.69 -16.98 -0.03
C GLY A 328 4.12 -17.02 -1.51
N ALA A 329 4.86 -18.05 -1.93
CA ALA A 329 5.26 -18.28 -3.33
C ALA A 329 5.44 -19.79 -3.59
N LYS A 330 4.34 -20.53 -3.59
CA LYS A 330 4.34 -22.00 -3.79
C LYS A 330 4.84 -22.40 -5.18
N ASN A 331 4.50 -21.60 -6.20
CA ASN A 331 4.86 -21.83 -7.60
C ASN A 331 5.49 -20.55 -8.20
N PRO A 332 6.71 -20.15 -7.75
CA PRO A 332 7.34 -18.96 -8.28
C PRO A 332 7.73 -19.15 -9.76
N PRO A 333 7.80 -18.05 -10.55
CA PRO A 333 8.39 -18.13 -11.89
C PRO A 333 9.78 -18.74 -11.85
N LEU A 334 10.10 -19.59 -12.83
CA LEU A 334 11.40 -20.29 -12.95
C LEU A 334 11.73 -21.17 -11.73
N LEU A 335 10.71 -21.80 -11.12
CA LEU A 335 10.87 -22.74 -10.02
C LEU A 335 11.98 -23.75 -10.33
N ASP A 336 12.92 -23.92 -9.39
CA ASP A 336 14.07 -24.83 -9.46
C ASP A 336 15.07 -24.60 -10.61
N GLN A 337 14.97 -23.48 -11.34
CA GLN A 337 15.91 -23.10 -12.38
C GLN A 337 16.91 -22.05 -11.86
N GLU A 338 18.20 -22.27 -12.11
CA GLU A 338 19.22 -21.27 -11.81
C GLU A 338 19.08 -20.09 -12.77
N CYS A 339 18.87 -18.90 -12.22
CA CYS A 339 18.78 -17.63 -12.94
C CYS A 339 20.11 -16.88 -12.80
N ASN A 340 20.65 -16.40 -13.93
CA ASN A 340 21.64 -15.33 -13.91
C ASN A 340 20.89 -14.01 -13.74
N GLY A 341 21.39 -13.07 -12.93
CA GLY A 341 20.63 -11.88 -12.62
C GLY A 341 21.41 -10.74 -12.00
N VAL A 342 20.66 -9.78 -11.49
CA VAL A 342 21.16 -8.58 -10.83
C VAL A 342 20.61 -8.55 -9.40
N ASP A 343 21.52 -8.31 -8.45
CA ASP A 343 21.21 -8.16 -7.03
C ASP A 343 21.05 -6.68 -6.69
N LEU A 344 19.88 -6.30 -6.22
CA LEU A 344 19.55 -4.92 -5.82
C LEU A 344 19.67 -4.70 -4.30
N ARG A 345 19.91 -5.75 -3.51
CA ARG A 345 19.99 -5.67 -2.04
C ARG A 345 21.08 -4.71 -1.54
N GLY A 346 22.15 -4.58 -2.30
CA GLY A 346 23.25 -3.65 -2.01
C GLY A 346 22.93 -2.17 -2.24
N LYS A 347 21.81 -1.84 -2.88
CA LYS A 347 21.43 -0.43 -3.13
C LYS A 347 21.06 0.27 -1.82
N LYS A 348 21.47 1.54 -1.70
CA LYS A 348 21.07 2.40 -0.59
C LYS A 348 19.66 2.94 -0.83
N LEU A 349 18.87 3.12 0.24
CA LEU A 349 17.50 3.64 0.14
C LEU A 349 17.47 5.04 -0.48
N GLU A 350 18.45 5.89 -0.14
CA GLU A 350 18.55 7.24 -0.68
C GLU A 350 18.72 7.26 -2.20
N ASP A 351 19.39 6.26 -2.76
CA ASP A 351 19.58 6.13 -4.21
C ASP A 351 18.27 5.65 -4.86
N ILE A 352 17.59 4.67 -4.25
CA ILE A 352 16.28 4.20 -4.72
C ILE A 352 15.26 5.34 -4.70
N TRP A 353 15.23 6.16 -3.64
CA TRP A 353 14.33 7.31 -3.54
C TRP A 353 14.58 8.36 -4.61
N LYS A 354 15.83 8.57 -5.04
CA LYS A 354 16.19 9.50 -6.13
C LYS A 354 15.82 8.93 -7.50
N GLU A 355 16.01 7.63 -7.69
CA GLU A 355 15.66 6.95 -8.95
C GLU A 355 14.15 6.94 -9.18
N GLN A 356 13.35 6.84 -8.10
CA GLN A 356 11.89 6.69 -8.16
C GLN A 356 11.53 5.43 -8.96
N VAL A 357 10.69 5.53 -10.00
CA VAL A 357 10.49 4.44 -10.95
C VAL A 357 11.73 4.34 -11.84
N ASN A 358 12.46 3.25 -11.74
CA ASN A 358 13.67 3.02 -12.54
C ASN A 358 13.37 2.02 -13.67
N MET A 359 13.35 2.50 -14.92
CA MET A 359 13.10 1.68 -16.10
C MET A 359 14.38 0.99 -16.62
N ASP A 360 15.56 1.37 -16.10
CA ASP A 360 16.81 0.75 -16.54
C ASP A 360 16.89 -0.73 -16.14
N TYR A 361 16.19 -1.16 -15.07
CA TYR A 361 16.16 -2.57 -14.66
C TYR A 361 15.52 -3.47 -15.73
N ILE A 362 14.40 -3.06 -16.29
CA ILE A 362 13.73 -3.86 -17.34
C ILE A 362 14.44 -3.76 -18.67
N VAL A 363 15.03 -2.59 -18.99
CA VAL A 363 15.89 -2.39 -20.18
C VAL A 363 17.14 -3.25 -20.09
N ASP A 364 17.82 -3.29 -18.91
CA ASP A 364 18.98 -4.14 -18.67
C ASP A 364 18.65 -5.62 -18.84
N ALA A 365 17.53 -6.06 -18.24
CA ALA A 365 17.09 -7.45 -18.37
C ALA A 365 16.78 -7.82 -19.83
N TYR A 366 16.13 -6.94 -20.59
CA TYR A 366 15.84 -7.14 -22.01
C TYR A 366 17.12 -7.33 -22.83
N ASN A 367 18.10 -6.46 -22.63
CA ASN A 367 19.38 -6.51 -23.33
C ASN A 367 20.18 -7.74 -22.95
N LYS A 368 20.27 -8.09 -21.66
CA LYS A 368 21.05 -9.22 -21.16
C LYS A 368 20.44 -10.57 -21.49
N ALA A 369 19.11 -10.68 -21.50
CA ALA A 369 18.41 -11.91 -21.87
C ALA A 369 18.45 -12.16 -23.37
N ASN A 370 18.52 -11.12 -24.19
CA ASN A 370 18.56 -11.15 -25.64
C ASN A 370 17.48 -12.07 -26.27
N MET A 371 16.26 -11.99 -25.71
CA MET A 371 15.12 -12.83 -26.10
C MET A 371 14.13 -12.09 -27.02
N GLY A 372 14.36 -10.80 -27.27
CA GLY A 372 13.43 -9.96 -28.00
C GLY A 372 12.06 -9.91 -27.32
N ASP A 373 11.01 -9.89 -28.10
CA ASP A 373 9.62 -9.84 -27.63
C ASP A 373 9.23 -11.02 -26.74
N SER A 374 9.95 -12.14 -26.81
CA SER A 374 9.70 -13.34 -25.98
C SER A 374 9.99 -13.10 -24.49
N LEU A 375 10.66 -12.01 -24.10
CA LEU A 375 10.82 -11.63 -22.70
C LEU A 375 9.47 -11.22 -22.10
N PHE A 376 8.63 -10.56 -22.87
CA PHE A 376 7.38 -9.97 -22.38
C PHE A 376 6.20 -10.93 -22.52
N THR A 377 5.28 -10.86 -21.56
CA THR A 377 3.97 -11.49 -21.61
C THR A 377 2.91 -10.42 -21.87
N ARG A 378 1.68 -10.83 -22.19
CA ARG A 378 0.53 -9.90 -22.32
C ARG A 378 0.15 -9.20 -20.99
N PHE A 379 0.81 -9.56 -19.89
CA PHE A 379 0.57 -8.94 -18.60
C PHE A 379 1.39 -7.67 -18.40
N PHE A 380 2.48 -7.49 -19.19
CA PHE A 380 3.36 -6.33 -19.09
C PHE A 380 2.61 -5.02 -19.31
N GLU A 381 1.84 -4.93 -20.40
CA GLU A 381 1.06 -3.73 -20.73
C GLU A 381 0.00 -3.41 -19.67
N LYS A 382 -0.55 -4.44 -19.00
CA LYS A 382 -1.51 -4.24 -17.90
C LYS A 382 -0.86 -3.63 -16.66
N LEU A 383 0.39 -3.99 -16.36
CA LEU A 383 1.15 -3.43 -15.24
C LEU A 383 1.62 -2.01 -15.56
N ILE A 384 2.28 -1.81 -16.70
CA ILE A 384 2.79 -0.50 -17.09
C ILE A 384 1.67 0.48 -17.45
N GLY A 385 0.55 -0.03 -17.99
CA GLY A 385 -0.64 0.73 -18.35
C GLY A 385 -0.56 1.45 -19.68
N GLN A 386 0.44 1.15 -20.51
CA GLN A 386 0.70 1.79 -21.80
C GLN A 386 1.38 0.81 -22.76
N GLY A 387 1.00 0.85 -24.04
CA GLY A 387 1.60 -0.01 -25.06
C GLY A 387 2.97 0.46 -25.55
N TYR A 388 3.16 1.78 -25.66
CA TYR A 388 4.38 2.36 -26.21
C TYR A 388 5.65 2.02 -25.42
N VAL A 389 5.54 1.69 -24.13
CA VAL A 389 6.72 1.43 -23.29
C VAL A 389 7.47 0.19 -23.77
N ARG A 390 6.76 -0.88 -24.06
CA ARG A 390 7.36 -2.09 -24.63
C ARG A 390 8.01 -1.79 -25.99
N GLU A 391 7.30 -1.09 -26.89
CA GLU A 391 7.81 -0.70 -28.20
C GLU A 391 9.11 0.11 -28.10
N MET A 392 9.21 1.02 -27.13
CA MET A 392 10.41 1.80 -26.87
C MET A 392 11.58 0.92 -26.39
N ILE A 393 11.32 -0.04 -25.48
CA ILE A 393 12.36 -0.99 -25.01
C ILE A 393 12.89 -1.82 -26.20
N GLU A 394 11.99 -2.37 -27.03
CA GLU A 394 12.32 -3.16 -28.21
C GLU A 394 13.09 -2.34 -29.27
N ALA A 395 12.82 -1.04 -29.35
CA ALA A 395 13.55 -0.09 -30.20
C ALA A 395 14.92 0.35 -29.62
N GLY A 396 15.29 -0.12 -28.42
CA GLY A 396 16.59 0.20 -27.78
C GLY A 396 16.61 1.51 -27.01
N ALA A 397 15.46 2.07 -26.59
CA ALA A 397 15.39 3.25 -25.77
C ALA A 397 15.98 2.99 -24.36
N THR A 398 16.62 4.01 -23.81
CA THR A 398 17.07 4.05 -22.42
C THR A 398 15.91 4.23 -21.44
N GLY A 399 16.10 3.87 -20.18
CA GLY A 399 15.09 4.14 -19.14
C GLY A 399 14.78 5.61 -19.00
N ALA A 400 15.75 6.50 -19.20
CA ALA A 400 15.54 7.95 -19.16
C ALA A 400 14.64 8.46 -20.31
N GLU A 401 14.83 7.95 -21.53
CA GLU A 401 13.98 8.29 -22.68
C GLU A 401 12.55 7.80 -22.48
N ILE A 402 12.39 6.59 -21.94
CA ILE A 402 11.06 6.05 -21.58
C ILE A 402 10.39 6.95 -20.54
N LYS A 403 11.10 7.31 -19.47
CA LYS A 403 10.57 8.19 -18.41
C LYS A 403 10.19 9.58 -18.95
N ALA A 404 10.95 10.14 -19.86
CA ALA A 404 10.64 11.43 -20.46
C ALA A 404 9.29 11.41 -21.20
N ARG A 405 8.83 10.25 -21.68
CA ARG A 405 7.60 10.12 -22.45
C ARG A 405 6.32 10.37 -21.63
N TRP A 406 6.36 10.15 -20.31
CA TRP A 406 5.19 10.33 -19.43
C TRP A 406 5.26 11.58 -18.53
N ALA A 407 6.15 12.52 -18.84
CA ALA A 407 6.28 13.76 -18.04
C ALA A 407 4.98 14.58 -18.00
N ASP A 408 4.25 14.63 -19.13
CA ASP A 408 2.96 15.32 -19.22
C ASP A 408 1.89 14.61 -18.38
N ASP A 409 1.83 13.26 -18.40
CA ASP A 409 0.92 12.46 -17.56
C ASP A 409 1.10 12.80 -16.08
N ILE A 410 2.36 12.87 -15.62
CA ILE A 410 2.69 13.24 -14.23
C ILE A 410 2.19 14.66 -13.91
N SER A 411 2.44 15.60 -14.82
CA SER A 411 2.03 17.01 -14.64
C SER A 411 0.51 17.14 -14.55
N GLU A 412 -0.21 16.46 -15.44
CA GLU A 412 -1.68 16.48 -15.48
C GLU A 412 -2.27 15.79 -14.23
N PHE A 413 -1.74 14.63 -13.86
CA PHE A 413 -2.21 13.92 -12.69
C PHE A 413 -1.97 14.70 -11.39
N LYS A 414 -0.81 15.36 -11.24
CA LYS A 414 -0.54 16.25 -10.09
C LYS A 414 -1.57 17.38 -9.97
N LYS A 415 -2.04 17.93 -11.10
CA LYS A 415 -3.11 18.93 -11.09
C LYS A 415 -4.45 18.32 -10.70
N ALA A 416 -4.77 17.16 -11.26
CA ALA A 416 -6.04 16.46 -11.00
C ALA A 416 -6.17 16.01 -9.54
N ARG A 417 -5.11 15.45 -8.91
CA ARG A 417 -5.16 14.98 -7.54
C ARG A 417 -5.21 16.10 -6.49
N LYS A 418 -4.71 17.30 -6.82
CA LYS A 418 -4.51 18.41 -5.88
C LYS A 418 -5.73 18.77 -5.01
N PRO A 419 -6.97 18.81 -5.54
CA PRO A 419 -8.16 19.11 -4.72
C PRO A 419 -8.48 18.06 -3.66
N TYR A 420 -7.90 16.87 -3.75
CA TYR A 420 -8.18 15.72 -2.89
C TYR A 420 -7.08 15.45 -1.85
N LEU A 421 -5.99 16.21 -1.89
CA LEU A 421 -4.89 16.05 -0.94
C LEU A 421 -5.30 16.56 0.44
N LEU A 422 -5.07 15.76 1.45
CA LEU A 422 -5.30 16.04 2.87
C LEU A 422 -4.02 16.50 3.57
N TYR A 423 -2.86 16.19 2.99
CA TYR A 423 -1.56 16.40 3.61
C TYR A 423 -0.69 17.32 2.74
N ALA A 424 0.21 18.05 3.40
CA ALA A 424 1.17 18.90 2.70
C ALA A 424 2.13 18.08 1.83
N GLU A 425 2.47 18.63 0.65
CA GLU A 425 3.46 18.09 -0.29
C GLU A 425 4.89 18.47 0.08
#